data_917f9f30061a1636664e661d0ecc099b
#
_entry.id   917f9f30061a1636664e661d0ecc099b
#
_cell.length_a   1.000
_cell.length_b   1.000
_cell.length_c   1.000
_cell.angle_alpha   90.00
_cell.angle_beta   90.00
_cell.angle_gamma   90.00
#
_symmetry.space_group_name_H-M   'P 1'
#
loop_
_entity.id
_entity.type
_entity.pdbx_description
1 polymer ?
#
loop_
_entity_poly.entity_id
_entity_poly.type
_entity_poly.pdbx_seq_one_letter_code
_entity_poly.pdbx_strand_id
1 'polypeptide(L)'
;MMVSDFRDILSFVRNERAHIEGDIYIGSKFLITRNCNSFFKPLLDNNYPVKANVARVAMVKRGWCEPTIGYKKYHCKPGDLLFINWGATINGDAFGHDTTFDGFTMTEDFMRMVFGGKLPELFLSPDLCFSIHLDEKEQMVWEQYTQMLYSLSSLQSVSDETLHFLFVSVLNYAQSQYKQMTTESRGGWSRNKQVVERFIRLVNENAKMEHELEFYASELCMTAHYLGMIIKKETGITAKEWIDKTLISLIELELRYSNKSLKMIADEYNFVSLSSLCKFYKRRTGITATAFRVTKS
;
A
#
# COMPACT_ATOMS: atom_id res chain seq x y z
N MET A 1 11.47 14.07 11.37
CA MET A 1 11.16 13.03 10.39
C MET A 1 10.25 13.66 9.34
N MET A 2 10.72 13.80 8.12
CA MET A 2 9.92 14.34 7.02
C MET A 2 8.91 13.29 6.58
N VAL A 3 7.63 13.66 6.44
CA VAL A 3 6.59 12.77 5.91
C VAL A 3 6.43 13.13 4.45
N SER A 4 6.72 12.21 3.55
CA SER A 4 6.47 12.39 2.12
C SER A 4 5.12 11.77 1.79
N ASP A 5 4.13 12.60 1.53
CA ASP A 5 2.85 12.16 1.01
C ASP A 5 2.87 12.13 -0.53
N PHE A 6 1.78 11.64 -1.12
CA PHE A 6 1.70 11.54 -2.59
C PHE A 6 1.72 12.93 -3.27
N ARG A 7 1.27 13.97 -2.60
CA ARG A 7 1.28 15.35 -3.13
C ARG A 7 2.70 15.91 -3.17
N ASP A 8 3.50 15.61 -2.14
CA ASP A 8 4.92 16.00 -2.11
C ASP A 8 5.68 15.33 -3.25
N ILE A 9 5.44 14.03 -3.47
CA ILE A 9 6.00 13.28 -4.59
C ILE A 9 5.58 13.89 -5.94
N LEU A 10 4.30 14.21 -6.11
CA LEU A 10 3.80 14.83 -7.35
C LEU A 10 4.41 16.21 -7.58
N SER A 11 4.52 17.02 -6.54
CA SER A 11 5.14 18.36 -6.62
C SER A 11 6.61 18.23 -7.02
N PHE A 12 7.34 17.33 -6.37
CA PHE A 12 8.72 17.05 -6.69
C PHE A 12 8.90 16.58 -8.15
N VAL A 13 8.13 15.56 -8.59
CA VAL A 13 8.23 15.02 -9.95
C VAL A 13 7.92 16.10 -11.00
N ARG A 14 6.96 16.99 -10.74
CA ARG A 14 6.65 18.10 -11.65
C ARG A 14 7.77 19.13 -11.74
N ASN A 15 8.38 19.47 -10.60
CA ASN A 15 9.47 20.46 -10.54
C ASN A 15 10.77 19.92 -11.15
N GLU A 16 11.07 18.64 -10.92
CA GLU A 16 12.31 17.99 -11.36
C GLU A 16 12.14 17.22 -12.69
N ARG A 17 11.01 17.38 -13.40
CA ARG A 17 10.69 16.61 -14.61
C ARG A 17 11.80 16.63 -15.66
N ALA A 18 12.50 17.74 -15.80
CA ALA A 18 13.60 17.93 -16.75
C ALA A 18 14.84 17.07 -16.42
N HIS A 19 15.01 16.67 -15.16
CA HIS A 19 16.14 15.85 -14.68
C HIS A 19 15.77 14.36 -14.52
N ILE A 20 14.50 14.02 -14.77
CA ILE A 20 14.02 12.64 -14.68
C ILE A 20 14.08 12.01 -16.07
N GLU A 21 14.96 11.05 -16.21
CA GLU A 21 15.07 10.22 -17.41
C GLU A 21 14.05 9.08 -17.38
N GLY A 22 13.55 8.69 -18.55
CA GLY A 22 12.56 7.63 -18.69
C GLY A 22 11.12 8.13 -18.77
N ASP A 23 10.21 7.16 -18.84
CA ASP A 23 8.78 7.41 -19.00
C ASP A 23 8.09 7.51 -17.64
N ILE A 24 7.34 8.59 -17.42
CA ILE A 24 6.52 8.78 -16.21
C ILE A 24 5.10 9.16 -16.62
N TYR A 25 4.13 8.41 -16.08
CA TYR A 25 2.73 8.82 -16.03
C TYR A 25 2.36 9.27 -14.63
N ILE A 26 1.68 10.42 -14.52
CA ILE A 26 1.26 11.03 -13.27
C ILE A 26 -0.26 11.09 -13.22
N GLY A 27 -0.86 10.19 -12.46
CA GLY A 27 -2.29 10.22 -12.12
C GLY A 27 -2.56 10.96 -10.81
N SER A 28 -3.83 11.08 -10.43
CA SER A 28 -4.24 11.73 -9.16
C SER A 28 -3.92 10.90 -7.92
N LYS A 29 -3.78 9.57 -8.04
CA LYS A 29 -3.62 8.62 -6.92
C LYS A 29 -2.54 7.58 -7.14
N PHE A 30 -1.98 7.51 -8.33
CA PHE A 30 -0.90 6.61 -8.69
C PHE A 30 0.04 7.27 -9.70
N LEU A 31 1.24 6.73 -9.79
CA LEU A 31 2.30 7.15 -10.67
C LEU A 31 2.94 5.89 -11.25
N ILE A 32 3.22 5.88 -12.55
CA ILE A 32 3.87 4.77 -13.24
C ILE A 32 5.22 5.26 -13.76
N THR A 33 6.25 4.44 -13.60
CA THR A 33 7.62 4.71 -14.05
C THR A 33 8.11 3.58 -14.93
N ARG A 34 8.79 3.92 -16.04
CA ARG A 34 9.43 2.96 -16.95
C ARG A 34 10.81 3.45 -17.35
N ASN A 35 11.80 2.56 -17.26
CA ASN A 35 13.22 2.90 -17.46
C ASN A 35 13.61 4.22 -16.75
N CYS A 36 12.93 4.50 -15.64
CA CYS A 36 13.05 5.76 -14.96
C CYS A 36 14.21 5.70 -13.97
N ASN A 37 15.10 6.70 -14.02
CA ASN A 37 16.12 6.85 -13.00
C ASN A 37 15.49 7.10 -11.63
N SER A 38 16.26 6.98 -10.55
CA SER A 38 15.75 7.18 -9.19
C SER A 38 15.42 8.64 -8.93
N PHE A 39 14.20 9.06 -9.26
CA PHE A 39 13.72 10.40 -8.90
C PHE A 39 13.51 10.58 -7.40
N PHE A 40 13.53 9.52 -6.61
CA PHE A 40 13.53 9.62 -5.14
C PHE A 40 14.87 10.04 -4.56
N LYS A 41 15.97 9.94 -5.32
CA LYS A 41 17.30 10.27 -4.83
C LYS A 41 17.37 11.65 -4.17
N PRO A 42 16.87 12.75 -4.77
CA PRO A 42 16.91 14.06 -4.13
C PRO A 42 16.02 14.19 -2.88
N LEU A 43 14.92 13.42 -2.80
CA LEU A 43 14.09 13.34 -1.59
C LEU A 43 14.82 12.64 -0.45
N LEU A 44 15.73 11.72 -0.78
CA LEU A 44 16.49 10.89 0.14
C LEU A 44 17.87 11.50 0.48
N ASP A 45 18.40 12.41 -0.35
CA ASP A 45 19.72 13.05 -0.15
C ASP A 45 19.79 14.01 1.06
N ASN A 46 18.69 14.21 1.77
CA ASN A 46 18.61 15.15 2.91
C ASN A 46 19.09 14.58 4.26
N ASN A 47 19.85 13.51 4.32
CA ASN A 47 20.36 12.88 5.55
C ASN A 47 19.31 12.57 6.65
N TYR A 48 18.03 12.71 6.37
CA TYR A 48 16.93 12.43 7.30
C TYR A 48 16.04 11.31 6.79
N PRO A 49 15.60 10.40 7.68
CA PRO A 49 14.66 9.36 7.32
C PRO A 49 13.35 9.97 6.79
N VAL A 50 12.89 9.47 5.64
CA VAL A 50 11.60 9.86 5.04
C VAL A 50 10.58 8.77 5.29
N LYS A 51 9.46 9.11 5.91
CA LYS A 51 8.33 8.19 6.07
C LYS A 51 7.47 8.23 4.81
N ALA A 52 7.36 7.11 4.11
CA ALA A 52 6.52 6.99 2.92
C ALA A 52 5.05 6.80 3.29
N ASN A 53 4.18 7.69 2.82
CA ASN A 53 2.72 7.53 2.88
C ASN A 53 2.13 6.97 1.58
N VAL A 54 2.95 6.24 0.84
CA VAL A 54 2.61 5.59 -0.42
C VAL A 54 3.18 4.18 -0.43
N ALA A 55 2.56 3.28 -1.20
CA ALA A 55 3.18 2.02 -1.55
C ALA A 55 3.88 2.14 -2.90
N ARG A 56 5.02 1.48 -3.04
CA ARG A 56 5.77 1.38 -4.29
C ARG A 56 6.11 -0.07 -4.57
N VAL A 57 5.87 -0.47 -5.81
CA VAL A 57 6.33 -1.75 -6.34
C VAL A 57 7.13 -1.44 -7.61
N ALA A 58 8.42 -1.77 -7.60
CA ALA A 58 9.29 -1.46 -8.73
C ALA A 58 10.41 -2.48 -8.86
N MET A 59 10.69 -2.87 -10.10
CA MET A 59 11.80 -3.73 -10.46
C MET A 59 13.02 -2.88 -10.84
N VAL A 60 14.20 -3.26 -10.36
CA VAL A 60 15.46 -2.70 -10.84
C VAL A 60 15.69 -3.22 -12.25
N LYS A 61 15.82 -2.31 -13.24
CA LYS A 61 16.06 -2.64 -14.64
C LYS A 61 17.55 -2.63 -14.99
N ARG A 62 18.26 -1.63 -14.50
CA ARG A 62 19.71 -1.48 -14.68
C ARG A 62 20.31 -0.91 -13.40
N GLY A 63 21.63 -1.07 -13.28
CA GLY A 63 22.38 -0.56 -12.15
C GLY A 63 22.11 -1.33 -10.86
N TRP A 64 22.20 -0.65 -9.75
CA TRP A 64 21.98 -1.22 -8.42
C TRP A 64 21.53 -0.16 -7.43
N CYS A 65 20.88 -0.59 -6.34
CA CYS A 65 20.58 0.29 -5.22
C CYS A 65 20.67 -0.44 -3.88
N GLU A 66 20.99 0.33 -2.84
CA GLU A 66 21.12 -0.16 -1.46
C GLU A 66 20.28 0.69 -0.51
N PRO A 67 18.93 0.68 -0.61
CA PRO A 67 18.10 1.44 0.32
C PRO A 67 18.11 0.79 1.70
N THR A 68 18.16 1.62 2.76
CA THR A 68 17.85 1.20 4.12
C THR A 68 16.38 1.54 4.41
N ILE A 69 15.57 0.50 4.66
CA ILE A 69 14.14 0.65 4.93
C ILE A 69 13.85 0.10 6.31
N GLY A 70 13.37 0.98 7.20
CA GLY A 70 13.34 0.70 8.62
C GLY A 70 14.76 0.54 9.18
N TYR A 71 15.09 -0.67 9.60
CA TYR A 71 16.43 -1.02 10.12
C TYR A 71 17.19 -1.99 9.21
N LYS A 72 16.63 -2.34 8.06
CA LYS A 72 17.21 -3.34 7.17
C LYS A 72 17.74 -2.68 5.90
N LYS A 73 18.99 -2.98 5.56
CA LYS A 73 19.60 -2.61 4.29
C LYS A 73 19.28 -3.68 3.24
N TYR A 74 18.85 -3.24 2.08
CA TYR A 74 18.54 -4.10 0.94
C TYR A 74 19.64 -3.89 -0.13
N HIS A 75 20.10 -4.97 -0.74
CA HIS A 75 21.02 -4.93 -1.87
C HIS A 75 20.24 -5.38 -3.10
N CYS A 76 19.90 -4.44 -3.96
CA CYS A 76 19.05 -4.69 -5.12
C CYS A 76 19.86 -4.56 -6.41
N LYS A 77 19.69 -5.54 -7.29
CA LYS A 77 20.32 -5.67 -8.61
C LYS A 77 19.25 -5.83 -9.69
N PRO A 78 19.60 -5.79 -10.99
CA PRO A 78 18.66 -6.01 -12.07
C PRO A 78 17.87 -7.31 -11.89
N GLY A 79 16.56 -7.24 -12.11
CA GLY A 79 15.61 -8.33 -11.85
C GLY A 79 15.04 -8.38 -10.44
N ASP A 80 15.54 -7.58 -9.49
CA ASP A 80 14.97 -7.54 -8.16
C ASP A 80 13.72 -6.64 -8.14
N LEU A 81 12.58 -7.22 -7.79
CA LEU A 81 11.32 -6.54 -7.54
C LEU A 81 11.29 -6.09 -6.08
N LEU A 82 11.38 -4.78 -5.88
CA LEU A 82 11.35 -4.15 -4.57
C LEU A 82 9.94 -3.68 -4.27
N PHE A 83 9.42 -4.12 -3.13
CA PHE A 83 8.16 -3.67 -2.57
C PHE A 83 8.40 -2.83 -1.33
N ILE A 84 7.82 -1.62 -1.29
CA ILE A 84 7.86 -0.69 -0.16
C ILE A 84 6.42 -0.33 0.18
N ASN A 85 6.01 -0.63 1.41
CA ASN A 85 4.66 -0.35 1.87
C ASN A 85 4.54 1.06 2.48
N TRP A 86 3.31 1.59 2.55
CA TRP A 86 3.04 2.82 3.30
C TRP A 86 3.44 2.66 4.76
N GLY A 87 3.93 3.75 5.34
CA GLY A 87 4.45 3.75 6.70
C GLY A 87 5.90 3.31 6.82
N ALA A 88 6.52 2.80 5.74
CA ALA A 88 7.94 2.49 5.72
C ALA A 88 8.78 3.76 5.90
N THR A 89 9.84 3.64 6.69
CA THR A 89 10.86 4.70 6.80
C THR A 89 12.02 4.37 5.89
N ILE A 90 12.31 5.26 4.95
CA ILE A 90 13.36 5.08 3.94
C ILE A 90 14.50 6.03 4.27
N ASN A 91 15.72 5.50 4.37
CA ASN A 91 16.93 6.29 4.42
C ASN A 91 17.58 6.31 3.02
N GLY A 92 18.08 7.46 2.62
CA GLY A 92 18.77 7.64 1.35
C GLY A 92 20.14 7.01 1.41
N ASP A 93 20.23 5.80 0.88
CA ASP A 93 21.49 5.10 0.75
C ASP A 93 21.92 5.05 -0.71
N ALA A 94 22.98 4.34 -0.99
CA ALA A 94 23.66 4.38 -2.26
C ALA A 94 22.79 3.90 -3.44
N PHE A 95 22.81 4.66 -4.52
CA PHE A 95 22.29 4.29 -5.83
C PHE A 95 23.39 4.40 -6.88
N GLY A 96 23.47 3.42 -7.77
CA GLY A 96 24.32 3.53 -8.97
C GLY A 96 23.84 4.70 -9.87
N HIS A 97 24.76 5.35 -10.57
CA HIS A 97 24.43 6.50 -11.42
C HIS A 97 23.48 6.17 -12.57
N ASP A 98 23.52 4.93 -13.04
CA ASP A 98 22.74 4.40 -14.15
C ASP A 98 21.53 3.56 -13.71
N THR A 99 21.17 3.62 -12.42
CA THR A 99 20.10 2.80 -11.89
C THR A 99 18.75 3.27 -12.42
N THR A 100 18.00 2.34 -13.04
CA THR A 100 16.65 2.59 -13.54
C THR A 100 15.67 1.55 -13.03
N PHE A 101 14.39 1.96 -12.97
CA PHE A 101 13.30 1.18 -12.40
C PHE A 101 12.08 1.15 -13.32
N ASP A 102 11.40 0.01 -13.33
CA ASP A 102 10.05 -0.15 -13.89
C ASP A 102 9.07 -0.49 -12.78
N GLY A 103 8.03 0.32 -12.63
CA GLY A 103 7.04 0.06 -11.59
C GLY A 103 6.04 1.17 -11.38
N PHE A 104 5.39 1.15 -10.24
CA PHE A 104 4.37 2.13 -9.90
C PHE A 104 4.38 2.47 -8.42
N THR A 105 3.90 3.67 -8.13
CA THR A 105 3.69 4.19 -6.77
C THR A 105 2.22 4.54 -6.63
N MET A 106 1.60 4.21 -5.49
CA MET A 106 0.18 4.41 -5.30
C MET A 106 -0.16 4.79 -3.85
N THR A 107 -1.28 5.49 -3.71
CA THR A 107 -1.82 5.81 -2.38
C THR A 107 -2.53 4.61 -1.76
N GLU A 108 -2.60 4.57 -0.42
CA GLU A 108 -3.37 3.55 0.31
C GLU A 108 -4.84 3.52 -0.12
N ASP A 109 -5.46 4.71 -0.27
CA ASP A 109 -6.85 4.83 -0.72
C ASP A 109 -7.09 4.22 -2.10
N PHE A 110 -6.13 4.41 -3.03
CA PHE A 110 -6.23 3.81 -4.36
C PHE A 110 -6.18 2.29 -4.28
N MET A 111 -5.26 1.76 -3.49
CA MET A 111 -5.14 0.32 -3.29
C MET A 111 -6.40 -0.29 -2.69
N ARG A 112 -6.95 0.33 -1.64
CA ARG A 112 -8.19 -0.14 -1.03
C ARG A 112 -9.36 -0.08 -2.00
N MET A 113 -9.41 0.95 -2.84
CA MET A 113 -10.39 1.06 -3.92
C MET A 113 -10.26 -0.11 -4.91
N VAL A 114 -9.03 -0.37 -5.40
CA VAL A 114 -8.74 -1.43 -6.38
C VAL A 114 -9.15 -2.82 -5.86
N PHE A 115 -8.99 -3.08 -4.57
CA PHE A 115 -9.32 -4.39 -3.98
C PHE A 115 -10.63 -4.43 -3.20
N GLY A 116 -11.54 -3.48 -3.42
CA GLY A 116 -12.83 -3.50 -2.75
C GLY A 116 -12.73 -3.50 -1.23
N GLY A 117 -11.72 -2.81 -0.67
CA GLY A 117 -11.46 -2.72 0.78
C GLY A 117 -10.63 -3.88 1.36
N LYS A 118 -10.50 -5.00 0.65
CA LYS A 118 -9.72 -6.17 1.07
C LYS A 118 -8.34 -6.12 0.44
N LEU A 119 -7.35 -5.67 1.19
CA LEU A 119 -5.97 -5.60 0.68
C LEU A 119 -5.35 -7.00 0.52
N PRO A 120 -4.55 -7.23 -0.54
CA PRO A 120 -3.72 -8.43 -0.66
C PRO A 120 -2.76 -8.59 0.53
N GLU A 121 -2.43 -9.82 0.88
CA GLU A 121 -1.54 -10.17 1.98
C GLU A 121 -0.17 -9.45 1.90
N LEU A 122 0.30 -9.23 0.72
CA LEU A 122 1.54 -8.50 0.44
C LEU A 122 1.55 -7.09 1.05
N PHE A 123 0.39 -6.39 1.11
CA PHE A 123 0.25 -5.07 1.75
C PHE A 123 0.00 -5.16 3.26
N LEU A 124 -0.25 -6.36 3.74
CA LEU A 124 -0.59 -6.66 5.13
C LEU A 124 0.62 -7.28 5.86
N SER A 125 1.72 -7.47 5.13
CA SER A 125 2.95 -7.98 5.72
C SER A 125 3.45 -7.06 6.84
N PRO A 126 3.86 -7.61 7.98
CA PRO A 126 4.55 -6.84 9.02
C PRO A 126 5.90 -6.31 8.53
N ASP A 127 6.48 -6.93 7.52
CA ASP A 127 7.65 -6.40 6.83
C ASP A 127 7.18 -5.30 5.88
N LEU A 128 7.47 -4.05 6.23
CA LEU A 128 7.12 -2.88 5.41
C LEU A 128 7.90 -2.80 4.09
N CYS A 129 8.85 -3.69 3.88
CA CYS A 129 9.60 -3.83 2.66
C CYS A 129 10.12 -5.25 2.48
N PHE A 130 10.14 -5.70 1.24
CA PHE A 130 10.84 -6.93 0.84
C PHE A 130 11.35 -6.80 -0.60
N SER A 131 12.30 -7.65 -0.96
CA SER A 131 12.83 -7.77 -2.32
C SER A 131 12.74 -9.22 -2.76
N ILE A 132 12.31 -9.43 -4.00
CA ILE A 132 12.19 -10.74 -4.64
C ILE A 132 12.98 -10.68 -5.95
N HIS A 133 13.87 -11.66 -6.19
CA HIS A 133 14.52 -11.78 -7.48
C HIS A 133 13.59 -12.51 -8.45
N LEU A 134 13.25 -11.86 -9.56
CA LEU A 134 12.47 -12.43 -10.66
C LEU A 134 13.39 -13.11 -11.65
N ASP A 135 13.02 -14.30 -12.14
CA ASP A 135 13.72 -14.93 -13.25
C ASP A 135 13.48 -14.15 -14.57
N GLU A 136 14.19 -14.51 -15.64
CA GLU A 136 14.09 -13.79 -16.91
C GLU A 136 12.66 -13.75 -17.48
N LYS A 137 11.89 -14.82 -17.34
CA LYS A 137 10.50 -14.88 -17.82
C LYS A 137 9.57 -14.00 -16.96
N GLU A 138 9.77 -14.02 -15.66
CA GLU A 138 9.02 -13.21 -14.71
C GLU A 138 9.33 -11.72 -14.89
N GLN A 139 10.58 -11.36 -15.18
CA GLN A 139 10.97 -10.00 -15.54
C GLN A 139 10.26 -9.53 -16.81
N MET A 140 10.21 -10.36 -17.85
CA MET A 140 9.47 -10.04 -19.08
C MET A 140 7.96 -9.80 -18.81
N VAL A 141 7.35 -10.61 -17.96
CA VAL A 141 5.95 -10.43 -17.57
C VAL A 141 5.75 -9.11 -16.82
N TRP A 142 6.64 -8.78 -15.86
CA TRP A 142 6.59 -7.51 -15.15
C TRP A 142 6.72 -6.31 -16.09
N GLU A 143 7.64 -6.37 -17.05
CA GLU A 143 7.84 -5.33 -18.06
C GLU A 143 6.59 -5.13 -18.95
N GLN A 144 5.94 -6.22 -19.35
CA GLN A 144 4.70 -6.16 -20.12
C GLN A 144 3.57 -5.47 -19.32
N TYR A 145 3.43 -5.80 -18.03
CA TYR A 145 2.46 -5.14 -17.15
C TYR A 145 2.73 -3.64 -17.02
N THR A 146 3.95 -3.25 -16.74
CA THR A 146 4.31 -1.83 -16.57
C THR A 146 4.18 -1.06 -17.87
N GLN A 147 4.51 -1.68 -19.02
CA GLN A 147 4.29 -1.12 -20.35
C GLN A 147 2.80 -0.89 -20.61
N MET A 148 1.97 -1.89 -20.35
CA MET A 148 0.54 -1.81 -20.59
C MET A 148 -0.12 -0.75 -19.68
N LEU A 149 0.23 -0.76 -18.40
CA LEU A 149 -0.23 0.28 -17.45
C LEU A 149 0.12 1.68 -17.94
N TYR A 150 1.37 1.91 -18.33
CA TYR A 150 1.82 3.21 -18.83
C TYR A 150 1.07 3.63 -20.09
N SER A 151 1.00 2.73 -21.09
CA SER A 151 0.36 3.02 -22.37
C SER A 151 -1.11 3.33 -22.21
N LEU A 152 -1.86 2.50 -21.47
CA LEU A 152 -3.29 2.71 -21.24
C LEU A 152 -3.57 3.98 -20.42
N SER A 153 -2.78 4.24 -19.38
CA SER A 153 -2.94 5.44 -18.57
C SER A 153 -2.67 6.74 -19.35
N SER A 154 -1.88 6.66 -20.42
CA SER A 154 -1.56 7.80 -21.28
C SER A 154 -2.63 8.07 -22.36
N LEU A 155 -3.60 7.18 -22.56
CA LEU A 155 -4.70 7.34 -23.49
C LEU A 155 -5.88 8.07 -22.85
N GLN A 156 -6.45 9.05 -23.56
CA GLN A 156 -7.62 9.80 -23.09
C GLN A 156 -8.94 9.00 -23.12
N SER A 157 -8.98 7.90 -23.87
CA SER A 157 -10.18 7.11 -24.13
C SER A 157 -10.32 5.85 -23.29
N VAL A 158 -9.41 5.61 -22.34
CA VAL A 158 -9.43 4.41 -21.51
C VAL A 158 -10.35 4.61 -20.32
N SER A 159 -11.24 3.65 -20.09
CA SER A 159 -12.12 3.67 -18.91
C SER A 159 -11.34 3.41 -17.63
N ASP A 160 -11.76 4.04 -16.54
CA ASP A 160 -11.22 3.79 -15.20
C ASP A 160 -11.33 2.31 -14.81
N GLU A 161 -12.34 1.62 -15.32
CA GLU A 161 -12.57 0.19 -15.09
C GLU A 161 -11.47 -0.68 -15.72
N THR A 162 -11.02 -0.34 -16.94
CA THR A 162 -9.91 -1.04 -17.61
C THR A 162 -8.63 -0.92 -16.80
N LEU A 163 -8.28 0.28 -16.33
CA LEU A 163 -7.12 0.51 -15.48
C LEU A 163 -7.27 -0.22 -14.13
N HIS A 164 -8.46 -0.21 -13.55
CA HIS A 164 -8.77 -0.92 -12.32
C HIS A 164 -8.43 -2.42 -12.44
N PHE A 165 -8.97 -3.12 -13.44
CA PHE A 165 -8.72 -4.55 -13.62
C PHE A 165 -7.25 -4.86 -13.94
N LEU A 166 -6.57 -3.97 -14.63
CA LEU A 166 -5.14 -4.15 -14.92
C LEU A 166 -4.30 -4.01 -13.64
N PHE A 167 -4.63 -3.04 -12.75
CA PHE A 167 -3.99 -2.93 -11.44
C PHE A 167 -4.29 -4.15 -10.56
N VAL A 168 -5.53 -4.64 -10.56
CA VAL A 168 -5.88 -5.90 -9.86
C VAL A 168 -4.99 -7.04 -10.36
N SER A 169 -4.83 -7.16 -11.69
CA SER A 169 -4.04 -8.25 -12.28
C SER A 169 -2.57 -8.19 -11.89
N VAL A 170 -1.91 -7.04 -12.08
CA VAL A 170 -0.48 -6.91 -11.77
C VAL A 170 -0.18 -7.06 -10.27
N LEU A 171 -1.08 -6.58 -9.43
CA LEU A 171 -0.90 -6.69 -7.98
C LEU A 171 -1.15 -8.13 -7.47
N ASN A 172 -2.07 -8.87 -8.09
CA ASN A 172 -2.21 -10.30 -7.84
C ASN A 172 -1.00 -11.10 -8.35
N TYR A 173 -0.40 -10.69 -9.46
CA TYR A 173 0.86 -11.26 -9.91
C TYR A 173 1.97 -11.03 -8.87
N ALA A 174 2.17 -9.78 -8.40
CA ALA A 174 3.12 -9.48 -7.33
C ALA A 174 2.82 -10.26 -6.03
N GLN A 175 1.53 -10.45 -5.71
CA GLN A 175 1.08 -11.27 -4.58
C GLN A 175 1.49 -12.74 -4.73
N SER A 176 1.44 -13.30 -5.94
CA SER A 176 1.85 -14.69 -6.18
C SER A 176 3.36 -14.88 -5.97
N GLN A 177 4.18 -13.93 -6.42
CA GLN A 177 5.62 -13.92 -6.18
C GLN A 177 5.95 -13.81 -4.68
N TYR A 178 5.24 -12.94 -3.97
CA TYR A 178 5.38 -12.82 -2.51
C TYR A 178 5.03 -14.13 -1.80
N LYS A 179 3.97 -14.83 -2.21
CA LYS A 179 3.57 -16.12 -1.62
C LYS A 179 4.62 -17.20 -1.82
N GLN A 180 5.23 -17.30 -2.99
CA GLN A 180 6.31 -18.25 -3.27
C GLN A 180 7.50 -17.99 -2.33
N MET A 181 7.97 -16.74 -2.25
CA MET A 181 9.05 -16.34 -1.35
C MET A 181 8.74 -16.67 0.12
N THR A 182 7.51 -16.36 0.58
CA THR A 182 7.14 -16.59 1.99
C THR A 182 6.92 -18.05 2.31
N THR A 183 6.50 -18.88 1.36
CA THR A 183 6.37 -20.34 1.56
C THR A 183 7.74 -20.96 1.79
N GLU A 184 8.74 -20.54 1.04
CA GLU A 184 10.14 -20.97 1.23
C GLU A 184 10.74 -20.44 2.55
N SER A 185 10.33 -19.24 2.97
CA SER A 185 10.88 -18.53 4.15
C SER A 185 10.10 -18.77 5.45
N ARG A 186 8.89 -19.36 5.41
CA ARG A 186 7.99 -19.53 6.59
C ARG A 186 8.63 -20.29 7.75
N GLY A 187 9.65 -21.09 7.51
CA GLY A 187 10.45 -21.73 8.57
C GLY A 187 11.23 -20.75 9.45
N GLY A 188 11.36 -19.47 9.07
CA GLY A 188 12.12 -18.43 9.75
C GLY A 188 11.31 -17.30 10.39
N TRP A 189 9.99 -17.27 10.24
CA TRP A 189 9.18 -16.18 10.83
C TRP A 189 9.07 -16.34 12.35
N SER A 190 9.32 -15.23 13.06
CA SER A 190 9.10 -15.19 14.49
C SER A 190 7.62 -15.44 14.81
N ARG A 191 7.34 -16.02 15.99
CA ARG A 191 5.96 -16.23 16.47
C ARG A 191 5.13 -14.94 16.43
N ASN A 192 5.73 -13.80 16.70
CA ASN A 192 5.05 -12.51 16.66
C ASN A 192 4.62 -12.12 15.26
N LYS A 193 5.47 -12.32 14.24
CA LYS A 193 5.10 -12.04 12.82
C LYS A 193 3.94 -12.91 12.37
N GLN A 194 3.90 -14.18 12.78
CA GLN A 194 2.76 -15.07 12.48
C GLN A 194 1.47 -14.58 13.13
N VAL A 195 1.55 -14.07 14.38
CA VAL A 195 0.40 -13.48 15.08
C VAL A 195 -0.11 -12.25 14.32
N VAL A 196 0.78 -11.36 13.88
CA VAL A 196 0.42 -10.16 13.11
C VAL A 196 -0.29 -10.54 11.82
N GLU A 197 0.24 -11.48 11.04
CA GLU A 197 -0.38 -11.95 9.80
C GLU A 197 -1.79 -12.48 10.05
N ARG A 198 -1.96 -13.34 11.06
CA ARG A 198 -3.27 -13.90 11.43
C ARG A 198 -4.26 -12.82 11.88
N PHE A 199 -3.80 -11.87 12.69
CA PHE A 199 -4.62 -10.73 13.14
C PHE A 199 -5.12 -9.91 11.95
N ILE A 200 -4.23 -9.54 11.03
CA ILE A 200 -4.58 -8.71 9.87
C ILE A 200 -5.57 -9.46 8.96
N ARG A 201 -5.41 -10.77 8.76
CA ARG A 201 -6.36 -11.60 8.03
C ARG A 201 -7.74 -11.55 8.69
N LEU A 202 -7.81 -11.78 9.99
CA LEU A 202 -9.06 -11.70 10.74
C LEU A 202 -9.72 -10.31 10.65
N VAL A 203 -8.92 -9.23 10.69
CA VAL A 203 -9.45 -7.86 10.51
C VAL A 203 -10.06 -7.69 9.12
N ASN A 204 -9.41 -8.16 8.07
CA ASN A 204 -9.95 -8.05 6.71
C ASN A 204 -11.26 -8.85 6.51
N GLU A 205 -11.39 -9.96 7.22
CA GLU A 205 -12.59 -10.81 7.14
C GLU A 205 -13.75 -10.26 7.97
N ASN A 206 -13.46 -9.68 9.14
CA ASN A 206 -14.47 -9.41 10.15
C ASN A 206 -14.68 -7.92 10.50
N ALA A 207 -13.82 -6.99 10.05
CA ALA A 207 -13.90 -5.57 10.47
C ALA A 207 -15.23 -4.88 10.11
N LYS A 208 -15.99 -5.43 9.17
CA LYS A 208 -17.35 -4.95 8.86
C LYS A 208 -18.31 -5.12 10.03
N MET A 209 -18.18 -6.21 10.80
CA MET A 209 -19.09 -6.59 11.88
C MET A 209 -18.47 -6.43 13.27
N GLU A 210 -17.14 -6.64 13.37
CA GLU A 210 -16.41 -6.73 14.62
C GLU A 210 -15.42 -5.57 14.76
N HIS A 211 -15.73 -4.64 15.65
CA HIS A 211 -14.98 -3.39 15.76
C HIS A 211 -14.01 -3.37 16.94
N GLU A 212 -14.14 -4.29 17.89
CA GLU A 212 -13.37 -4.27 19.13
C GLU A 212 -12.22 -5.29 19.11
N LEU A 213 -11.13 -4.94 19.78
CA LEU A 213 -9.90 -5.74 19.79
C LEU A 213 -10.10 -7.10 20.50
N GLU A 214 -11.02 -7.16 21.43
CA GLU A 214 -11.34 -8.35 22.23
C GLU A 214 -11.77 -9.53 21.37
N PHE A 215 -12.57 -9.29 20.33
CA PHE A 215 -12.97 -10.32 19.36
C PHE A 215 -11.73 -10.98 18.73
N TYR A 216 -10.83 -10.18 18.17
CA TYR A 216 -9.63 -10.66 17.48
C TYR A 216 -8.65 -11.36 18.42
N ALA A 217 -8.55 -10.86 19.64
CA ALA A 217 -7.73 -11.48 20.67
C ALA A 217 -8.26 -12.87 21.05
N SER A 218 -9.57 -13.00 21.18
CA SER A 218 -10.25 -14.28 21.45
C SER A 218 -10.00 -15.29 20.32
N GLU A 219 -10.18 -14.88 19.05
CA GLU A 219 -9.93 -15.72 17.87
C GLU A 219 -8.46 -16.20 17.78
N LEU A 220 -7.53 -15.41 18.31
CA LEU A 220 -6.11 -15.75 18.35
C LEU A 220 -5.69 -16.47 19.66
N CYS A 221 -6.64 -16.76 20.55
CA CYS A 221 -6.39 -17.35 21.87
C CYS A 221 -5.37 -16.54 22.70
N MET A 222 -5.53 -15.20 22.70
CA MET A 222 -4.67 -14.24 23.38
C MET A 222 -5.49 -13.24 24.20
N THR A 223 -4.81 -12.53 25.13
CA THR A 223 -5.43 -11.34 25.75
C THR A 223 -5.34 -10.15 24.80
N ALA A 224 -6.33 -9.24 24.85
CA ALA A 224 -6.32 -8.01 24.02
C ALA A 224 -5.05 -7.16 24.30
N HIS A 225 -4.62 -7.09 25.56
CA HIS A 225 -3.39 -6.38 25.93
C HIS A 225 -2.15 -6.98 25.25
N TYR A 226 -1.98 -8.30 25.29
CA TYR A 226 -0.82 -8.96 24.70
C TYR A 226 -0.83 -8.87 23.18
N LEU A 227 -1.99 -9.08 22.54
CA LEU A 227 -2.15 -8.87 21.11
C LEU A 227 -1.81 -7.43 20.71
N GLY A 228 -2.34 -6.43 21.43
CA GLY A 228 -2.06 -5.02 21.19
C GLY A 228 -0.58 -4.67 21.27
N MET A 229 0.16 -5.24 22.23
CA MET A 229 1.61 -5.06 22.35
C MET A 229 2.36 -5.64 21.13
N ILE A 230 2.02 -6.86 20.70
CA ILE A 230 2.65 -7.51 19.55
C ILE A 230 2.41 -6.67 18.30
N ILE A 231 1.14 -6.31 18.01
CA ILE A 231 0.78 -5.55 16.81
C ILE A 231 1.54 -4.22 16.77
N LYS A 232 1.52 -3.46 17.87
CA LYS A 232 2.20 -2.16 17.92
C LYS A 232 3.71 -2.28 17.76
N LYS A 233 4.32 -3.31 18.36
CA LYS A 233 5.77 -3.55 18.26
C LYS A 233 6.20 -3.89 16.83
N GLU A 234 5.47 -4.79 16.17
CA GLU A 234 5.85 -5.32 14.85
C GLU A 234 5.45 -4.37 13.71
N THR A 235 4.33 -3.59 13.86
CA THR A 235 3.77 -2.77 12.78
C THR A 235 3.93 -1.26 12.99
N GLY A 236 4.27 -0.83 14.19
CA GLY A 236 4.37 0.59 14.56
C GLY A 236 3.04 1.29 14.82
N ILE A 237 1.89 0.69 14.49
CA ILE A 237 0.54 1.23 14.75
C ILE A 237 -0.25 0.31 15.68
N THR A 238 -1.25 0.86 16.36
CA THR A 238 -2.04 0.06 17.30
C THR A 238 -3.00 -0.89 16.58
N ALA A 239 -3.35 -2.00 17.22
CA ALA A 239 -4.34 -2.94 16.67
C ALA A 239 -5.71 -2.26 16.40
N LYS A 240 -6.12 -1.34 17.28
CA LYS A 240 -7.36 -0.56 17.08
C LYS A 240 -7.28 0.35 15.85
N GLU A 241 -6.12 0.95 15.58
CA GLU A 241 -5.92 1.72 14.35
C GLU A 241 -6.01 0.85 13.09
N TRP A 242 -5.54 -0.39 13.13
CA TRP A 242 -5.70 -1.35 12.04
C TRP A 242 -7.18 -1.64 11.76
N ILE A 243 -7.94 -1.99 12.80
CA ILE A 243 -9.39 -2.26 12.69
C ILE A 243 -10.11 -1.03 12.14
N ASP A 244 -9.87 0.15 12.73
CA ASP A 244 -10.55 1.39 12.34
C ASP A 244 -10.23 1.81 10.90
N LYS A 245 -8.98 1.70 10.46
CA LYS A 245 -8.57 2.00 9.06
C LYS A 245 -9.26 1.06 8.06
N THR A 246 -9.33 -0.22 8.37
CA THR A 246 -10.02 -1.19 7.52
C THR A 246 -11.51 -0.88 7.44
N LEU A 247 -12.16 -0.61 8.59
CA LEU A 247 -13.57 -0.26 8.65
C LEU A 247 -13.89 1.04 7.87
N ILE A 248 -13.07 2.08 8.03
CA ILE A 248 -13.22 3.34 7.27
C ILE A 248 -13.15 3.07 5.78
N SER A 249 -12.19 2.28 5.32
CA SER A 249 -12.03 1.98 3.89
C SER A 249 -13.23 1.24 3.31
N LEU A 250 -13.81 0.31 4.07
CA LEU A 250 -15.03 -0.39 3.68
C LEU A 250 -16.23 0.57 3.61
N ILE A 251 -16.38 1.47 4.58
CA ILE A 251 -17.41 2.51 4.57
C ILE A 251 -17.24 3.44 3.36
N GLU A 252 -16.02 3.87 3.05
CA GLU A 252 -15.73 4.75 1.92
C GLU A 252 -16.07 4.11 0.58
N LEU A 253 -15.89 2.80 0.44
CA LEU A 253 -16.34 2.06 -0.73
C LEU A 253 -17.85 2.11 -0.91
N GLU A 254 -18.60 1.88 0.16
CA GLU A 254 -20.05 2.00 0.12
C GLU A 254 -20.50 3.44 -0.19
N LEU A 255 -19.86 4.43 0.42
CA LEU A 255 -20.14 5.83 0.15
C LEU A 255 -19.88 6.23 -1.30
N ARG A 256 -18.91 5.59 -1.95
CA ARG A 256 -18.44 5.92 -3.29
C ARG A 256 -19.20 5.18 -4.39
N TYR A 257 -19.48 3.91 -4.18
CA TYR A 257 -19.95 3.00 -5.23
C TYR A 257 -21.36 2.44 -5.00
N SER A 258 -22.00 2.75 -3.87
CA SER A 258 -23.37 2.33 -3.61
C SER A 258 -24.32 3.52 -3.44
N ASN A 259 -25.59 3.29 -3.77
CA ASN A 259 -26.68 4.23 -3.51
C ASN A 259 -27.31 4.05 -2.12
N LYS A 260 -26.68 3.25 -1.23
CA LYS A 260 -27.20 2.99 0.11
C LYS A 260 -27.27 4.27 0.94
N SER A 261 -28.33 4.43 1.70
CA SER A 261 -28.41 5.52 2.69
C SER A 261 -27.35 5.31 3.79
N LEU A 262 -26.94 6.39 4.45
CA LEU A 262 -26.04 6.30 5.61
C LEU A 262 -26.61 5.43 6.74
N LYS A 263 -27.95 5.37 6.85
CA LYS A 263 -28.61 4.50 7.82
C LYS A 263 -28.42 3.02 7.45
N MET A 264 -28.61 2.67 6.18
CA MET A 264 -28.37 1.30 5.70
C MET A 264 -26.92 0.88 5.92
N ILE A 265 -25.96 1.78 5.66
CA ILE A 265 -24.54 1.50 5.92
C ILE A 265 -24.31 1.29 7.42
N ALA A 266 -24.89 2.12 8.29
CA ALA A 266 -24.77 1.96 9.73
C ALA A 266 -25.28 0.58 10.19
N ASP A 267 -26.43 0.17 9.70
CA ASP A 267 -27.04 -1.12 10.04
C ASP A 267 -26.19 -2.31 9.52
N GLU A 268 -25.72 -2.26 8.26
CA GLU A 268 -24.89 -3.30 7.66
C GLU A 268 -23.49 -3.43 8.28
N TYR A 269 -22.99 -2.34 8.85
CA TYR A 269 -21.66 -2.27 9.46
C TYR A 269 -21.73 -2.34 10.99
N ASN A 270 -22.79 -2.91 11.52
CA ASN A 270 -22.98 -3.19 12.94
C ASN A 270 -22.78 -1.97 13.86
N PHE A 271 -23.11 -0.75 13.38
CA PHE A 271 -23.15 0.42 14.25
C PHE A 271 -24.48 0.50 15.00
N VAL A 272 -24.42 0.79 16.30
CA VAL A 272 -25.62 0.93 17.16
C VAL A 272 -26.63 1.95 16.60
N SER A 273 -26.16 2.95 15.85
CA SER A 273 -27.00 3.97 15.23
C SER A 273 -26.27 4.71 14.11
N LEU A 274 -27.05 5.38 13.25
CA LEU A 274 -26.51 6.34 12.27
C LEU A 274 -25.60 7.39 12.92
N SER A 275 -25.98 7.88 14.11
CA SER A 275 -25.19 8.88 14.84
C SER A 275 -23.81 8.33 15.25
N SER A 276 -23.75 7.05 15.66
CA SER A 276 -22.47 6.41 16.02
C SER A 276 -21.54 6.25 14.81
N LEU A 277 -22.05 5.84 13.66
CA LEU A 277 -21.29 5.81 12.41
C LEU A 277 -20.78 7.20 12.03
N CYS A 278 -21.62 8.23 12.03
CA CYS A 278 -21.24 9.59 11.67
C CYS A 278 -20.14 10.15 12.60
N LYS A 279 -20.28 9.92 13.92
CA LYS A 279 -19.28 10.34 14.92
C LYS A 279 -17.95 9.59 14.73
N PHE A 280 -18.01 8.28 14.53
CA PHE A 280 -16.84 7.45 14.27
C PHE A 280 -16.09 7.95 13.02
N TYR A 281 -16.80 8.06 11.90
CA TYR A 281 -16.23 8.46 10.62
C TYR A 281 -15.57 9.84 10.71
N LYS A 282 -16.31 10.85 11.21
CA LYS A 282 -15.80 12.23 11.37
C LYS A 282 -14.58 12.29 12.30
N ARG A 283 -14.61 11.56 13.41
CA ARG A 283 -13.48 11.53 14.37
C ARG A 283 -12.21 10.97 13.73
N ARG A 284 -12.32 9.97 12.84
CA ARG A 284 -11.18 9.29 12.23
C ARG A 284 -10.67 9.96 10.96
N THR A 285 -11.57 10.55 10.15
CA THR A 285 -11.20 11.12 8.84
C THR A 285 -11.13 12.65 8.84
N GLY A 286 -11.67 13.30 9.87
CA GLY A 286 -11.78 14.78 9.95
C GLY A 286 -12.97 15.36 9.19
N ILE A 287 -13.60 14.63 8.26
CA ILE A 287 -14.73 15.08 7.44
C ILE A 287 -15.98 14.25 7.71
N THR A 288 -17.14 14.74 7.32
CA THR A 288 -18.39 13.97 7.47
C THR A 288 -18.55 12.96 6.33
N ALA A 289 -19.21 11.83 6.60
CA ALA A 289 -19.54 10.82 5.58
C ALA A 289 -20.36 11.42 4.42
N THR A 290 -21.26 12.38 4.73
CA THR A 290 -22.04 13.11 3.71
C THR A 290 -21.13 13.97 2.83
N ALA A 291 -20.21 14.75 3.42
CA ALA A 291 -19.25 15.56 2.66
C ALA A 291 -18.37 14.68 1.76
N PHE A 292 -17.89 13.55 2.26
CA PHE A 292 -17.11 12.60 1.46
C PHE A 292 -17.90 12.09 0.23
N ARG A 293 -19.19 11.79 0.39
CA ARG A 293 -20.05 11.34 -0.73
C ARG A 293 -20.24 12.42 -1.79
N VAL A 294 -20.45 13.67 -1.38
CA VAL A 294 -20.69 14.80 -2.30
C VAL A 294 -19.45 15.21 -3.08
N THR A 295 -18.24 15.09 -2.51
CA THR A 295 -16.98 15.43 -3.22
C THR A 295 -16.67 14.51 -4.40
N LYS A 296 -17.51 13.51 -4.70
CA LYS A 296 -17.29 12.50 -5.74
C LYS A 296 -18.50 12.22 -6.63
N SER A 297 -19.56 13.03 -6.51
CA SER A 297 -20.59 13.19 -7.55
C SER A 297 -20.13 14.25 -8.59
#